data_a812b94f779d1afb89b607f024a21cbc
#
_entry.id   a812b94f779d1afb89b607f024a21cbc
#
_cell.length_a   1.000
_cell.length_b   1.000
_cell.length_c   1.000
_cell.angle_alpha   90.00
_cell.angle_beta   90.00
_cell.angle_gamma   90.00
#
_symmetry.space_group_name_H-M   'P 1'
#
loop_
_entity.id
_entity.type
_entity.pdbx_description
1 polymer ?
#
loop_
_entity_poly.entity_id
_entity_poly.type
_entity_poly.pdbx_seq_one_letter_code
_entity_poly.pdbx_strand_id
1 'polypeptide(L)'
;MRTITVKGTGNVSARPDYIILSLNIEVLSETYDRAMSEAAERIERLQGAAVRVGYRKEDLKTTSFDVQTRYENVKDRQGNYKREFAGYACTYRLKLAFDFDSKQLAKVISAIADCGAQPELSIAFTVKNPARVSEELLISATENAKTKAEILCKASGNALGQL
;
A
#
# COMPACT_ATOMS: atom_id res chain seq x y z
N MET A 1 -40.90 28.92 0.07
CA MET A 1 -39.46 28.95 -0.30
C MET A 1 -39.21 27.80 -1.25
N ARG A 2 -38.65 28.00 -2.43
CA ARG A 2 -38.31 26.94 -3.38
C ARG A 2 -36.85 26.52 -3.14
N THR A 3 -36.56 25.27 -2.99
CA THR A 3 -35.22 24.75 -2.76
C THR A 3 -34.80 23.82 -3.89
N ILE A 4 -33.51 23.80 -4.20
CA ILE A 4 -32.91 22.87 -5.15
C ILE A 4 -31.78 22.10 -4.43
N THR A 5 -31.72 20.80 -4.64
CA THR A 5 -30.64 19.93 -4.14
C THR A 5 -29.89 19.36 -5.31
N VAL A 6 -28.57 19.54 -5.33
CA VAL A 6 -27.69 19.04 -6.37
C VAL A 6 -26.52 18.29 -5.76
N LYS A 7 -25.99 17.31 -6.50
CA LYS A 7 -24.78 16.58 -6.13
C LYS A 7 -23.64 16.97 -7.07
N GLY A 8 -22.57 17.52 -6.50
CA GLY A 8 -21.32 17.78 -7.20
C GLY A 8 -20.41 16.54 -7.25
N THR A 9 -19.65 16.45 -8.32
CA THR A 9 -18.60 15.45 -8.49
C THR A 9 -17.31 16.17 -8.84
N GLY A 10 -16.25 15.95 -8.06
CA GLY A 10 -14.93 16.49 -8.34
C GLY A 10 -14.06 15.48 -9.08
N ASN A 11 -13.22 15.99 -9.97
CA ASN A 11 -12.17 15.24 -10.63
C ASN A 11 -10.86 16.02 -10.53
N VAL A 12 -9.81 15.34 -10.04
CA VAL A 12 -8.46 15.89 -9.97
C VAL A 12 -7.48 14.85 -10.52
N SER A 13 -6.55 15.30 -11.33
CA SER A 13 -5.44 14.47 -11.82
C SER A 13 -4.15 14.96 -11.21
N ALA A 14 -3.50 14.12 -10.42
CA ALA A 14 -2.20 14.41 -9.83
C ALA A 14 -1.13 13.47 -10.41
N ARG A 15 0.04 14.02 -10.74
CA ARG A 15 1.20 13.19 -11.09
C ARG A 15 1.78 12.60 -9.82
N PRO A 16 2.13 11.30 -9.81
CA PRO A 16 2.82 10.71 -8.68
C PRO A 16 4.16 11.41 -8.44
N ASP A 17 4.42 11.81 -7.22
CA ASP A 17 5.67 12.40 -6.75
C ASP A 17 6.32 11.58 -5.63
N TYR A 18 5.74 10.42 -5.30
CA TYR A 18 6.18 9.57 -4.21
C TYR A 18 6.05 8.08 -4.57
N ILE A 19 7.03 7.29 -4.15
CA ILE A 19 7.08 5.84 -4.36
C ILE A 19 7.02 5.15 -3.02
N ILE A 20 6.20 4.11 -2.92
CA ILE A 20 6.11 3.22 -1.78
C ILE A 20 6.43 1.81 -2.25
N LEU A 21 7.49 1.24 -1.69
CA LEU A 21 7.82 -0.17 -1.81
C LEU A 21 7.29 -0.91 -0.60
N SER A 22 6.46 -1.90 -0.81
CA SER A 22 6.00 -2.81 0.23
C SER A 22 6.66 -4.17 0.01
N LEU A 23 7.30 -4.69 1.06
CA LEU A 23 8.04 -5.93 1.08
C LEU A 23 7.38 -6.86 2.09
N ASN A 24 7.05 -8.07 1.66
CA ASN A 24 6.51 -9.09 2.53
C ASN A 24 7.49 -10.26 2.59
N ILE A 25 7.89 -10.64 3.80
CA ILE A 25 8.70 -11.83 4.09
C ILE A 25 7.82 -12.81 4.83
N GLU A 26 7.66 -14.01 4.32
CA GLU A 26 7.06 -15.13 5.03
C GLU A 26 8.11 -16.24 5.19
N VAL A 27 8.25 -16.74 6.40
CA VAL A 27 9.12 -17.87 6.74
C VAL A 27 8.27 -18.92 7.44
N LEU A 28 8.28 -20.13 6.92
CA LEU A 28 7.64 -21.29 7.54
C LEU A 28 8.73 -22.22 8.10
N SER A 29 8.64 -22.57 9.37
CA SER A 29 9.56 -23.53 10.00
C SER A 29 8.82 -24.41 11.01
N GLU A 30 9.32 -25.61 11.22
CA GLU A 30 8.77 -26.57 12.20
C GLU A 30 8.85 -26.04 13.65
N THR A 31 9.83 -25.19 13.95
CA THR A 31 10.02 -24.60 15.27
C THR A 31 9.89 -23.08 15.23
N TYR A 32 9.36 -22.53 16.31
CA TYR A 32 9.18 -21.07 16.48
C TYR A 32 10.51 -20.31 16.37
N ASP A 33 11.56 -20.80 17.07
CA ASP A 33 12.85 -20.11 17.12
C ASP A 33 13.53 -20.05 15.75
N ARG A 34 13.42 -21.12 14.94
CA ARG A 34 13.95 -21.12 13.57
C ARG A 34 13.20 -20.16 12.65
N ALA A 35 11.86 -20.14 12.74
CA ALA A 35 11.06 -19.20 11.96
C ALA A 35 11.46 -17.75 12.26
N MET A 36 11.66 -17.43 13.54
CA MET A 36 12.07 -16.10 13.99
C MET A 36 13.49 -15.74 13.54
N SER A 37 14.45 -16.65 13.74
CA SER A 37 15.85 -16.39 13.36
C SER A 37 16.01 -16.21 11.87
N GLU A 38 15.38 -17.04 11.05
CA GLU A 38 15.45 -16.94 9.58
C GLU A 38 14.79 -15.66 9.08
N ALA A 39 13.65 -15.28 9.67
CA ALA A 39 13.00 -14.02 9.32
C ALA A 39 13.88 -12.81 9.68
N ALA A 40 14.53 -12.81 10.85
CA ALA A 40 15.45 -11.76 11.27
C ALA A 40 16.65 -11.63 10.30
N GLU A 41 17.26 -12.75 9.90
CA GLU A 41 18.35 -12.75 8.92
C GLU A 41 17.93 -12.16 7.57
N ARG A 42 16.73 -12.51 7.07
CA ARG A 42 16.20 -11.94 5.82
C ARG A 42 15.97 -10.43 5.92
N ILE A 43 15.48 -9.94 7.07
CA ILE A 43 15.30 -8.52 7.33
C ILE A 43 16.66 -7.79 7.35
N GLU A 44 17.68 -8.35 8.01
CA GLU A 44 19.02 -7.77 8.03
C GLU A 44 19.61 -7.65 6.62
N ARG A 45 19.43 -8.65 5.76
CA ARG A 45 19.84 -8.60 4.35
C ARG A 45 19.12 -7.47 3.59
N LEU A 46 17.82 -7.27 3.80
CA LEU A 46 17.05 -6.18 3.20
C LEU A 46 17.53 -4.81 3.72
N GLN A 47 17.76 -4.69 5.02
CA GLN A 47 18.33 -3.45 5.60
C GLN A 47 19.71 -3.15 5.03
N GLY A 48 20.56 -4.17 4.88
CA GLY A 48 21.86 -4.03 4.23
C GLY A 48 21.75 -3.62 2.75
N ALA A 49 20.77 -4.15 2.03
CA ALA A 49 20.48 -3.75 0.65
C ALA A 49 20.04 -2.27 0.57
N ALA A 50 19.16 -1.82 1.46
CA ALA A 50 18.73 -0.43 1.54
C ALA A 50 19.91 0.52 1.83
N VAL A 51 20.78 0.15 2.77
CA VAL A 51 21.99 0.95 3.11
C VAL A 51 22.93 1.08 1.91
N ARG A 52 23.15 0.02 1.13
CA ARG A 52 24.01 0.06 -0.06
C ARG A 52 23.52 1.03 -1.12
N VAL A 53 22.24 1.32 -1.19
CA VAL A 53 21.65 2.24 -2.16
C VAL A 53 21.33 3.63 -1.58
N GLY A 54 21.86 3.92 -0.37
CA GLY A 54 21.85 5.26 0.21
C GLY A 54 20.75 5.54 1.23
N TYR A 55 20.00 4.54 1.67
CA TYR A 55 19.02 4.67 2.76
C TYR A 55 19.65 4.30 4.11
N ARG A 56 19.03 4.75 5.19
CA ARG A 56 19.35 4.29 6.54
C ARG A 56 18.53 3.02 6.84
N LYS A 57 18.97 2.22 7.81
CA LYS A 57 18.23 1.04 8.26
C LYS A 57 16.80 1.40 8.71
N GLU A 58 16.64 2.55 9.37
CA GLU A 58 15.38 3.05 9.90
C GLU A 58 14.39 3.51 8.82
N ASP A 59 14.88 3.78 7.60
CA ASP A 59 14.01 4.16 6.48
C ASP A 59 13.22 2.94 5.96
N LEU A 60 13.73 1.72 6.19
CA LEU A 60 13.00 0.47 5.98
C LEU A 60 12.17 0.15 7.24
N LYS A 61 10.93 0.59 7.25
CA LYS A 61 10.03 0.49 8.41
C LYS A 61 9.28 -0.84 8.41
N THR A 62 9.26 -1.53 9.56
CA THR A 62 8.33 -2.63 9.79
C THR A 62 6.93 -2.07 10.06
N THR A 63 5.97 -2.47 9.25
CA THR A 63 4.57 -2.04 9.37
C THR A 63 3.69 -3.07 10.05
N SER A 64 4.07 -4.35 9.98
CA SER A 64 3.37 -5.45 10.62
C SER A 64 4.33 -6.61 10.86
N PHE A 65 4.12 -7.29 11.97
CA PHE A 65 4.78 -8.54 12.34
C PHE A 65 3.74 -9.49 12.93
N ASP A 66 3.75 -10.73 12.47
CA ASP A 66 2.82 -11.75 12.93
C ASP A 66 3.47 -13.13 12.89
N VAL A 67 3.12 -13.99 13.85
CA VAL A 67 3.52 -15.39 13.87
C VAL A 67 2.30 -16.26 14.13
N GLN A 68 2.03 -17.16 13.21
CA GLN A 68 0.87 -18.05 13.27
C GLN A 68 1.29 -19.51 13.11
N THR A 69 0.53 -20.42 13.71
CA THR A 69 0.62 -21.84 13.41
C THR A 69 -0.03 -22.15 12.07
N ARG A 70 0.69 -22.83 11.18
CA ARG A 70 0.16 -23.29 9.91
C ARG A 70 -0.17 -24.76 9.95
N TYR A 71 -1.32 -25.09 9.37
CA TYR A 71 -1.78 -26.47 9.20
C TYR A 71 -2.06 -26.73 7.74
N GLU A 72 -1.70 -27.92 7.27
CA GLU A 72 -1.97 -28.37 5.91
C GLU A 72 -2.94 -29.53 5.89
N ASN A 73 -3.74 -29.63 4.83
CA ASN A 73 -4.62 -30.76 4.61
C ASN A 73 -3.88 -31.83 3.81
N VAL A 74 -3.46 -32.91 4.48
CA VAL A 74 -2.76 -34.02 3.88
C VAL A 74 -3.74 -35.17 3.62
N LYS A 75 -3.67 -35.81 2.45
CA LYS A 75 -4.44 -37.02 2.16
C LYS A 75 -3.81 -38.21 2.84
N ASP A 76 -4.59 -38.96 3.63
CA ASP A 76 -4.17 -40.25 4.17
C ASP A 76 -4.16 -41.35 3.08
N ARG A 77 -3.68 -42.52 3.42
CA ARG A 77 -3.60 -43.68 2.50
C ARG A 77 -4.99 -44.15 2.04
N GLN A 78 -6.04 -43.75 2.70
CA GLN A 78 -7.43 -44.10 2.40
C GLN A 78 -8.17 -43.00 1.60
N GLY A 79 -7.46 -41.89 1.28
CA GLY A 79 -8.00 -40.78 0.49
C GLY A 79 -8.76 -39.72 1.29
N ASN A 80 -8.80 -39.82 2.62
CA ASN A 80 -9.41 -38.81 3.49
C ASN A 80 -8.45 -37.67 3.77
N TYR A 81 -8.97 -36.45 3.93
CA TYR A 81 -8.17 -35.30 4.32
C TYR A 81 -8.00 -35.23 5.83
N LYS A 82 -6.76 -35.15 6.28
CA LYS A 82 -6.37 -34.91 7.68
C LYS A 82 -5.63 -33.59 7.78
N ARG A 83 -5.97 -32.78 8.78
CA ARG A 83 -5.29 -31.55 9.08
C ARG A 83 -4.05 -31.83 9.91
N GLU A 84 -2.86 -31.59 9.36
CA GLU A 84 -1.59 -31.81 10.03
C GLU A 84 -0.87 -30.47 10.29
N PHE A 85 -0.15 -30.40 11.41
CA PHE A 85 0.65 -29.23 11.75
C PHE A 85 1.83 -29.12 10.76
N ALA A 86 1.90 -27.97 10.04
CA ALA A 86 2.95 -27.70 9.06
C ALA A 86 4.09 -26.86 9.63
N GLY A 87 3.87 -26.15 10.74
CA GLY A 87 4.89 -25.33 11.38
C GLY A 87 4.39 -23.98 11.84
N TYR A 88 5.34 -23.09 12.12
CA TYR A 88 5.13 -21.69 12.48
C TYR A 88 5.44 -20.81 11.27
N ALA A 89 4.46 -20.03 10.82
CA ALA A 89 4.62 -19.05 9.76
C ALA A 89 4.88 -17.67 10.40
N CYS A 90 6.08 -17.14 10.17
CA CYS A 90 6.49 -15.82 10.61
C CYS A 90 6.39 -14.85 9.42
N THR A 91 5.57 -13.82 9.54
CA THR A 91 5.32 -12.84 8.47
C THR A 91 5.77 -11.45 8.91
N TYR A 92 6.64 -10.83 8.13
CA TYR A 92 7.05 -9.43 8.27
C TYR A 92 6.62 -8.62 7.06
N ARG A 93 5.93 -7.52 7.30
CA ARG A 93 5.66 -6.51 6.28
C ARG A 93 6.52 -5.30 6.53
N LEU A 94 7.28 -4.93 5.53
CA LEU A 94 8.20 -3.80 5.56
C LEU A 94 7.80 -2.80 4.49
N LYS A 95 8.14 -1.53 4.73
CA LYS A 95 7.85 -0.43 3.83
C LYS A 95 9.09 0.45 3.69
N LEU A 96 9.50 0.71 2.44
CA LEU A 96 10.44 1.76 2.08
C LEU A 96 9.72 2.78 1.21
N ALA A 97 9.87 4.08 1.53
CA ALA A 97 9.17 5.12 0.80
C ALA A 97 10.09 6.31 0.55
N PHE A 98 10.04 6.86 -0.68
CA PHE A 98 10.93 7.94 -1.12
C PHE A 98 10.29 8.76 -2.24
N ASP A 99 10.86 9.94 -2.51
CA ASP A 99 10.41 10.82 -3.58
C ASP A 99 10.59 10.14 -4.95
N PHE A 100 9.73 10.49 -5.90
CA PHE A 100 9.70 9.84 -7.21
C PHE A 100 11.02 10.03 -7.96
N ASP A 101 11.79 8.96 -8.08
CA ASP A 101 12.99 8.84 -8.87
C ASP A 101 13.08 7.42 -9.48
N SER A 102 12.89 7.33 -10.79
CA SER A 102 12.92 6.05 -11.51
C SER A 102 14.30 5.37 -11.50
N LYS A 103 15.38 6.17 -11.48
CA LYS A 103 16.74 5.64 -11.42
C LYS A 103 17.03 5.06 -10.03
N GLN A 104 16.61 5.76 -8.99
CA GLN A 104 16.75 5.31 -7.61
C GLN A 104 15.88 4.06 -7.38
N LEU A 105 14.65 4.02 -7.92
CA LEU A 105 13.78 2.85 -7.87
C LEU A 105 14.47 1.61 -8.49
N ALA A 106 15.08 1.76 -9.67
CA ALA A 106 15.78 0.66 -10.34
C ALA A 106 16.95 0.13 -9.49
N LYS A 107 17.75 1.02 -8.87
CA LYS A 107 18.83 0.64 -7.95
C LYS A 107 18.32 -0.12 -6.74
N VAL A 108 17.23 0.34 -6.12
CA VAL A 108 16.62 -0.31 -4.96
C VAL A 108 16.13 -1.70 -5.32
N ILE A 109 15.41 -1.86 -6.44
CA ILE A 109 14.91 -3.16 -6.89
C ILE A 109 16.07 -4.13 -7.15
N SER A 110 17.14 -3.68 -7.84
CA SER A 110 18.33 -4.49 -8.09
C SER A 110 18.98 -4.93 -6.78
N ALA A 111 19.17 -4.01 -5.83
CA ALA A 111 19.79 -4.34 -4.54
C ALA A 111 18.95 -5.33 -3.71
N ILE A 112 17.62 -5.24 -3.79
CA ILE A 112 16.71 -6.20 -3.13
C ILE A 112 16.80 -7.57 -3.80
N ALA A 113 16.82 -7.63 -5.14
CA ALA A 113 16.97 -8.88 -5.87
C ALA A 113 18.28 -9.61 -5.52
N ASP A 114 19.37 -8.84 -5.41
CA ASP A 114 20.72 -9.38 -5.17
C ASP A 114 20.98 -9.75 -3.70
N CYS A 115 20.13 -9.30 -2.75
CA CYS A 115 20.40 -9.53 -1.32
C CYS A 115 20.04 -10.93 -0.82
N GLY A 116 19.37 -11.75 -1.63
CA GLY A 116 18.99 -13.12 -1.28
C GLY A 116 17.89 -13.26 -0.22
N ALA A 117 17.22 -12.16 0.16
CA ALA A 117 16.12 -12.20 1.12
C ALA A 117 14.80 -12.68 0.51
N GLN A 118 14.65 -12.56 -0.83
CA GLN A 118 13.49 -13.02 -1.60
C GLN A 118 12.13 -12.56 -1.04
N PRO A 119 11.92 -11.27 -0.80
CA PRO A 119 10.62 -10.78 -0.36
C PRO A 119 9.63 -10.78 -1.53
N GLU A 120 8.34 -10.93 -1.22
CA GLU A 120 7.30 -10.47 -2.15
C GLU A 120 7.33 -8.95 -2.20
N LEU A 121 7.40 -8.39 -3.41
CA LEU A 121 7.56 -6.96 -3.63
C LEU A 121 6.32 -6.39 -4.33
N SER A 122 5.77 -5.30 -3.80
CA SER A 122 4.81 -4.46 -4.49
C SER A 122 5.24 -3.01 -4.51
N ILE A 123 4.91 -2.29 -5.59
CA ILE A 123 5.28 -0.90 -5.80
C ILE A 123 4.02 -0.08 -6.01
N ALA A 124 3.85 0.98 -5.23
CA ALA A 124 2.79 1.95 -5.41
C ALA A 124 3.38 3.32 -5.76
N PHE A 125 2.85 3.92 -6.81
CA PHE A 125 3.12 5.30 -7.19
C PHE A 125 1.99 6.17 -6.64
N THR A 126 2.32 7.15 -5.81
CA THR A 126 1.33 7.95 -5.09
C THR A 126 1.77 9.41 -4.99
N VAL A 127 0.98 10.22 -4.29
CA VAL A 127 1.35 11.60 -3.96
C VAL A 127 1.81 11.69 -2.51
N LYS A 128 2.85 12.48 -2.26
CA LYS A 128 3.41 12.67 -0.92
C LYS A 128 2.45 13.40 0.01
N ASN A 129 1.67 14.33 -0.55
CA ASN A 129 0.68 15.09 0.20
C ASN A 129 -0.75 14.83 -0.33
N PRO A 130 -1.42 13.77 0.11
CA PRO A 130 -2.78 13.46 -0.33
C PRO A 130 -3.82 14.48 0.17
N ALA A 131 -3.55 15.21 1.25
CA ALA A 131 -4.46 16.23 1.77
C ALA A 131 -4.70 17.34 0.74
N ARG A 132 -3.64 17.83 0.09
CA ARG A 132 -3.74 18.83 -0.98
C ARG A 132 -4.63 18.36 -2.14
N VAL A 133 -4.47 17.12 -2.57
CA VAL A 133 -5.29 16.54 -3.64
C VAL A 133 -6.75 16.43 -3.21
N SER A 134 -6.99 16.09 -1.93
CA SER A 134 -8.34 16.04 -1.37
C SER A 134 -9.01 17.44 -1.32
N GLU A 135 -8.26 18.48 -0.99
CA GLU A 135 -8.75 19.88 -1.02
C GLU A 135 -9.13 20.30 -2.44
N GLU A 136 -8.27 20.07 -3.42
CA GLU A 136 -8.54 20.34 -4.83
C GLU A 136 -9.77 19.56 -5.32
N LEU A 137 -9.95 18.31 -4.87
CA LEU A 137 -11.11 17.49 -5.20
C LEU A 137 -12.41 18.06 -4.62
N LEU A 138 -12.38 18.54 -3.37
CA LEU A 138 -13.54 19.18 -2.74
C LEU A 138 -13.93 20.49 -3.42
N ILE A 139 -12.95 21.31 -3.79
CA ILE A 139 -13.16 22.55 -4.56
C ILE A 139 -13.83 22.20 -5.90
N SER A 140 -13.26 21.28 -6.67
CA SER A 140 -13.81 20.83 -7.95
C SER A 140 -15.24 20.30 -7.83
N ALA A 141 -15.53 19.51 -6.78
CA ALA A 141 -16.88 19.00 -6.52
C ALA A 141 -17.87 20.12 -6.20
N THR A 142 -17.45 21.10 -5.41
CA THR A 142 -18.29 22.25 -5.03
C THR A 142 -18.61 23.14 -6.23
N GLU A 143 -17.62 23.44 -7.06
CA GLU A 143 -17.80 24.21 -8.31
C GLU A 143 -18.74 23.47 -9.28
N ASN A 144 -18.59 22.16 -9.42
CA ASN A 144 -19.48 21.34 -10.24
C ASN A 144 -20.93 21.37 -9.71
N ALA A 145 -21.12 21.28 -8.39
CA ALA A 145 -22.45 21.39 -7.78
C ALA A 145 -23.08 22.76 -8.07
N LYS A 146 -22.32 23.84 -7.89
CA LYS A 146 -22.77 25.20 -8.16
C LYS A 146 -23.17 25.39 -9.62
N THR A 147 -22.32 24.96 -10.55
CA THR A 147 -22.60 24.99 -11.99
C THR A 147 -23.86 24.21 -12.35
N LYS A 148 -24.07 23.04 -11.78
CA LYS A 148 -25.30 22.24 -11.99
C LYS A 148 -26.54 22.99 -11.47
N ALA A 149 -26.46 23.60 -10.28
CA ALA A 149 -27.56 24.37 -9.72
C ALA A 149 -27.91 25.55 -10.61
N GLU A 150 -26.93 26.29 -11.09
CA GLU A 150 -27.12 27.43 -12.00
C GLU A 150 -27.80 27.01 -13.31
N ILE A 151 -27.33 25.89 -13.94
CA ILE A 151 -27.93 25.36 -15.17
C ILE A 151 -29.38 24.95 -14.93
N LEU A 152 -29.70 24.26 -13.86
CA LEU A 152 -31.03 23.77 -13.57
C LEU A 152 -31.99 24.95 -13.24
N CYS A 153 -31.55 25.94 -12.47
CA CYS A 153 -32.33 27.15 -12.19
C CYS A 153 -32.63 27.93 -13.48
N LYS A 154 -31.61 28.14 -14.32
CA LYS A 154 -31.78 28.86 -15.60
C LYS A 154 -32.75 28.10 -16.54
N ALA A 155 -32.62 26.77 -16.65
CA ALA A 155 -33.51 25.96 -17.49
C ALA A 155 -34.96 25.95 -17.00
N SER A 156 -35.19 26.12 -15.70
CA SER A 156 -36.55 26.24 -15.11
C SER A 156 -37.08 27.66 -15.04
N GLY A 157 -36.40 28.66 -15.61
CA GLY A 157 -36.81 30.05 -15.62
C GLY A 157 -36.66 30.76 -14.25
N ASN A 158 -35.82 30.21 -13.37
CA ASN A 158 -35.58 30.76 -12.03
C ASN A 158 -34.13 31.24 -11.87
N ALA A 159 -33.89 32.14 -10.92
CA ALA A 159 -32.53 32.51 -10.51
C ALA A 159 -32.11 31.69 -9.29
N LEU A 160 -30.82 31.35 -9.22
CA LEU A 160 -30.24 30.72 -8.03
C LEU A 160 -30.15 31.77 -6.92
N GLY A 161 -30.70 31.47 -5.75
CA GLY A 161 -30.56 32.29 -4.54
C GLY A 161 -29.18 32.12 -3.90
N GLN A 162 -28.97 32.84 -2.78
CA GLN A 162 -27.75 32.62 -1.96
C GLN A 162 -27.79 31.23 -1.32
N LEU A 163 -26.59 30.61 -1.25
CA LEU A 163 -26.35 29.33 -0.56
C LEU A 163 -26.40 29.54 0.94
#